data_8a059834f36974d5682e33717c98f79e
#
_entry.id   8a059834f36974d5682e33717c98f79e
#
_cell.length_a   1.000
_cell.length_b   1.000
_cell.length_c   1.000
_cell.angle_alpha   90.00
_cell.angle_beta   90.00
_cell.angle_gamma   90.00
#
_symmetry.space_group_name_H-M   'P 1'
#
loop_
_entity.id
_entity.type
_entity.pdbx_description
1 polymer ?
#
loop_
_entity_poly.entity_id
_entity_poly.type
_entity_poly.pdbx_seq_one_letter_code
_entity_poly.pdbx_strand_id
1 'polypeptide(L)'
;MKTRAATTTLTTLFATTLLAVALPAHAYDPKATIADLDARLAKIGAPHVEGAEAVGGRAAPALLFGERKINNNFDVVDAVRKAHNATATVFVKDGEEFVRVSTNVLTPEGKRGVGTQLARNKAYEAVSKGQQFCGEIDVLGTQFDACYNPIKDVGGKIVGVSYIGHKK
;
A
#
# COMPACT_ATOMS: atom_id res chain seq x y z
N MET A 1 67.41 -30.50 -50.83
CA MET A 1 67.02 -29.32 -50.06
C MET A 1 65.53 -29.36 -49.85
N LYS A 2 65.09 -29.59 -48.58
CA LYS A 2 63.61 -29.69 -48.23
C LYS A 2 63.27 -28.45 -47.46
N THR A 3 62.43 -27.58 -48.05
CA THR A 3 61.86 -26.40 -47.41
C THR A 3 60.59 -26.80 -46.64
N ARG A 4 60.60 -26.55 -45.34
CA ARG A 4 59.42 -26.72 -44.46
C ARG A 4 58.64 -25.41 -44.44
N ALA A 5 57.37 -25.48 -44.82
CA ALA A 5 56.41 -24.39 -44.62
C ALA A 5 55.86 -24.44 -43.18
N ALA A 6 55.96 -23.34 -42.48
CA ALA A 6 55.37 -23.17 -41.15
C ALA A 6 53.92 -22.59 -41.31
N THR A 7 52.94 -23.34 -40.86
CA THR A 7 51.54 -22.91 -40.85
C THR A 7 51.26 -22.20 -39.49
N THR A 8 51.01 -20.90 -39.56
CA THR A 8 50.67 -20.10 -38.37
C THR A 8 49.15 -20.12 -38.22
N THR A 9 48.67 -20.77 -37.17
CA THR A 9 47.24 -20.82 -36.85
C THR A 9 46.88 -19.57 -36.00
N LEU A 10 46.04 -18.70 -36.53
CA LEU A 10 45.54 -17.49 -35.87
C LEU A 10 44.30 -17.87 -35.05
N THR A 11 44.43 -17.94 -33.74
CA THR A 11 43.31 -18.21 -32.82
C THR A 11 42.61 -16.89 -32.48
N THR A 12 41.40 -16.68 -33.06
CA THR A 12 40.57 -15.50 -32.77
C THR A 12 39.79 -15.74 -31.48
N LEU A 13 40.13 -15.00 -30.43
CA LEU A 13 39.38 -14.97 -29.16
C LEU A 13 38.15 -14.07 -29.33
N PHE A 14 36.93 -14.64 -29.36
CA PHE A 14 35.71 -13.88 -29.26
C PHE A 14 35.45 -13.56 -27.78
N ALA A 15 35.66 -12.31 -27.39
CA ALA A 15 35.23 -11.79 -26.08
C ALA A 15 33.72 -11.43 -26.16
N THR A 16 32.87 -12.28 -25.59
CA THR A 16 31.44 -11.99 -25.40
C THR A 16 31.28 -11.04 -24.20
N THR A 17 31.12 -9.75 -24.48
CA THR A 17 30.73 -8.76 -23.47
C THR A 17 29.27 -8.98 -23.08
N LEU A 18 29.03 -9.52 -21.87
CA LEU A 18 27.70 -9.59 -21.27
C LEU A 18 27.28 -8.17 -20.86
N LEU A 19 26.40 -7.55 -21.63
CA LEU A 19 25.79 -6.28 -21.28
C LEU A 19 24.73 -6.54 -20.18
N ALA A 20 25.10 -6.29 -18.92
CA ALA A 20 24.15 -6.34 -17.81
C ALA A 20 23.17 -5.18 -17.99
N VAL A 21 21.95 -5.47 -18.44
CA VAL A 21 20.82 -4.52 -18.43
C VAL A 21 20.42 -4.37 -16.96
N ALA A 22 20.86 -3.31 -16.32
CA ALA A 22 20.35 -2.90 -15.01
C ALA A 22 18.88 -2.47 -15.20
N LEU A 23 17.95 -3.29 -14.71
CA LEU A 23 16.54 -2.89 -14.59
C LEU A 23 16.49 -1.67 -13.66
N PRO A 24 15.81 -0.58 -14.05
CA PRO A 24 15.66 0.56 -13.15
C PRO A 24 14.95 0.07 -11.88
N ALA A 25 15.58 0.27 -10.72
CA ALA A 25 14.90 0.13 -9.45
C ALA A 25 13.69 1.08 -9.52
N HIS A 26 12.47 0.53 -9.48
CA HIS A 26 11.27 1.35 -9.46
C HIS A 26 11.35 2.23 -8.22
N ALA A 27 11.57 3.52 -8.42
CA ALA A 27 11.51 4.49 -7.36
C ALA A 27 10.12 4.40 -6.71
N TYR A 28 10.08 4.30 -5.39
CA TYR A 28 8.82 4.29 -4.64
C TYR A 28 8.02 5.56 -4.97
N ASP A 29 6.78 5.36 -5.45
CA ASP A 29 5.83 6.44 -5.71
C ASP A 29 4.60 6.24 -4.80
N PRO A 30 4.47 7.02 -3.72
CA PRO A 30 3.36 6.89 -2.79
C PRO A 30 2.01 7.20 -3.45
N LYS A 31 1.97 8.10 -4.44
CA LYS A 31 0.72 8.43 -5.15
C LYS A 31 0.27 7.29 -6.05
N ALA A 32 1.17 6.66 -6.78
CA ALA A 32 0.85 5.48 -7.58
C ALA A 32 0.44 4.30 -6.70
N THR A 33 1.09 4.13 -5.54
CA THR A 33 0.77 3.04 -4.61
C THR A 33 -0.62 3.20 -3.98
N ILE A 34 -1.02 4.42 -3.55
CA ILE A 34 -2.37 4.62 -3.00
C ILE A 34 -3.44 4.51 -4.08
N ALA A 35 -3.15 4.95 -5.31
CA ALA A 35 -4.05 4.77 -6.44
C ALA A 35 -4.29 3.28 -6.77
N ASP A 36 -3.28 2.41 -6.64
CA ASP A 36 -3.46 0.95 -6.80
C ASP A 36 -4.34 0.37 -5.68
N LEU A 37 -4.15 0.78 -4.42
CA LEU A 37 -5.04 0.39 -3.32
C LEU A 37 -6.49 0.77 -3.61
N ASP A 38 -6.72 2.03 -3.98
CA ASP A 38 -8.05 2.55 -4.26
C ASP A 38 -8.69 1.84 -5.48
N ALA A 39 -7.92 1.57 -6.53
CA ALA A 39 -8.37 0.83 -7.70
C ALA A 39 -8.76 -0.63 -7.37
N ARG A 40 -8.00 -1.29 -6.47
CA ARG A 40 -8.34 -2.65 -6.00
C ARG A 40 -9.66 -2.65 -5.21
N LEU A 41 -9.86 -1.66 -4.34
CA LEU A 41 -11.10 -1.51 -3.59
C LEU A 41 -12.27 -1.21 -4.53
N ALA A 42 -12.12 -0.28 -5.47
CA ALA A 42 -13.15 0.08 -6.44
C ALA A 42 -13.59 -1.08 -7.35
N LYS A 43 -12.67 -2.01 -7.69
CA LYS A 43 -13.00 -3.23 -8.44
C LYS A 43 -13.95 -4.18 -7.69
N ILE A 44 -14.01 -4.10 -6.37
CA ILE A 44 -14.91 -4.91 -5.55
C ILE A 44 -16.34 -4.35 -5.62
N GLY A 45 -16.50 -3.02 -5.65
CA GLY A 45 -17.78 -2.34 -5.73
C GLY A 45 -17.76 -0.95 -5.10
N ALA A 46 -18.91 -0.30 -5.04
CA ALA A 46 -19.05 0.99 -4.38
C ALA A 46 -18.96 0.86 -2.84
N PRO A 47 -18.26 1.79 -2.15
CA PRO A 47 -18.16 1.75 -0.71
C PRO A 47 -19.46 2.20 -0.02
N HIS A 48 -19.80 1.52 1.06
CA HIS A 48 -20.89 1.91 1.97
C HIS A 48 -20.66 1.32 3.36
N VAL A 49 -21.46 1.75 4.31
CA VAL A 49 -21.42 1.26 5.70
C VAL A 49 -22.75 0.62 6.03
N GLU A 50 -22.72 -0.62 6.55
CA GLU A 50 -23.93 -1.37 6.93
C GLU A 50 -23.67 -2.21 8.18
N GLY A 51 -24.40 -1.92 9.26
CA GLY A 51 -24.27 -2.62 10.54
C GLY A 51 -22.96 -2.29 11.27
N ALA A 52 -22.55 -3.19 12.16
CA ALA A 52 -21.34 -3.07 12.96
C ALA A 52 -20.65 -4.42 13.13
N GLU A 53 -19.33 -4.39 13.38
CA GLU A 53 -18.51 -5.57 13.59
C GLU A 53 -17.45 -5.31 14.66
N ALA A 54 -17.05 -6.36 15.37
CA ALA A 54 -15.94 -6.29 16.31
C ALA A 54 -14.62 -6.22 15.56
N VAL A 55 -13.81 -5.20 15.83
CA VAL A 55 -12.47 -5.02 15.29
C VAL A 55 -11.50 -4.65 16.41
N GLY A 56 -10.46 -5.45 16.62
CA GLY A 56 -9.46 -5.19 17.65
C GLY A 56 -10.03 -5.03 19.06
N GLY A 57 -11.12 -5.75 19.39
CA GLY A 57 -11.76 -5.72 20.70
C GLY A 57 -12.77 -4.58 20.90
N ARG A 58 -13.07 -3.79 19.86
CA ARG A 58 -14.14 -2.75 19.89
C ARG A 58 -15.16 -2.98 18.78
N ALA A 59 -16.39 -2.52 18.99
CA ALA A 59 -17.37 -2.43 17.90
C ALA A 59 -17.00 -1.24 16.99
N ALA A 60 -17.11 -1.42 15.68
CA ALA A 60 -16.97 -0.36 14.68
C ALA A 60 -17.99 -0.58 13.55
N PRO A 61 -18.39 0.47 12.81
CA PRO A 61 -19.21 0.30 11.62
C PRO A 61 -18.57 -0.69 10.63
N ALA A 62 -19.38 -1.53 9.99
CA ALA A 62 -18.87 -2.43 8.97
C ALA A 62 -18.80 -1.69 7.63
N LEU A 63 -17.57 -1.59 7.07
CA LEU A 63 -17.31 -1.00 5.75
C LEU A 63 -17.34 -2.09 4.71
N LEU A 64 -18.19 -1.92 3.70
CA LEU A 64 -18.31 -2.80 2.55
C LEU A 64 -17.91 -2.08 1.27
N PHE A 65 -17.40 -2.85 0.31
CA PHE A 65 -17.28 -2.47 -1.10
C PHE A 65 -18.10 -3.46 -1.90
N GLY A 66 -19.18 -3.00 -2.56
CA GLY A 66 -20.21 -3.92 -3.05
C GLY A 66 -20.74 -4.77 -1.89
N GLU A 67 -20.78 -6.08 -2.07
CA GLU A 67 -21.23 -7.02 -1.02
C GLU A 67 -20.07 -7.50 -0.11
N ARG A 68 -18.83 -7.10 -0.41
CA ARG A 68 -17.66 -7.59 0.31
C ARG A 68 -17.31 -6.71 1.51
N LYS A 69 -17.35 -7.32 2.68
CA LYS A 69 -16.92 -6.69 3.92
C LYS A 69 -15.39 -6.59 3.98
N ILE A 70 -14.89 -5.40 4.37
CA ILE A 70 -13.47 -5.09 4.49
C ILE A 70 -12.96 -5.27 5.92
N ASN A 71 -13.82 -5.10 6.92
CA ASN A 71 -13.44 -5.32 8.31
C ASN A 71 -12.85 -6.72 8.52
N ASN A 72 -11.68 -6.79 9.15
CA ASN A 72 -10.91 -8.03 9.38
C ASN A 72 -10.54 -8.84 8.12
N ASN A 73 -10.71 -8.27 6.93
CA ASN A 73 -10.28 -8.85 5.66
C ASN A 73 -8.98 -8.17 5.22
N PHE A 74 -7.90 -8.93 5.07
CA PHE A 74 -6.57 -8.37 4.81
C PHE A 74 -6.07 -8.59 3.37
N ASP A 75 -6.84 -9.26 2.51
CA ASP A 75 -6.39 -9.64 1.17
C ASP A 75 -5.92 -8.45 0.33
N VAL A 76 -6.68 -7.34 0.34
CA VAL A 76 -6.36 -6.15 -0.46
C VAL A 76 -5.10 -5.47 0.06
N VAL A 77 -5.00 -5.26 1.38
CA VAL A 77 -3.84 -4.59 1.98
C VAL A 77 -2.56 -5.44 1.85
N ASP A 78 -2.68 -6.78 1.96
CA ASP A 78 -1.55 -7.69 1.78
C ASP A 78 -1.13 -7.78 0.31
N ALA A 79 -2.06 -7.70 -0.64
CA ALA A 79 -1.77 -7.62 -2.06
C ALA A 79 -0.98 -6.33 -2.42
N VAL A 80 -1.33 -5.19 -1.82
CA VAL A 80 -0.57 -3.93 -1.97
C VAL A 80 0.85 -4.08 -1.41
N ARG A 81 1.00 -4.68 -0.22
CA ARG A 81 2.32 -4.95 0.36
C ARG A 81 3.18 -5.81 -0.56
N LYS A 82 2.59 -6.86 -1.14
CA LYS A 82 3.29 -7.74 -2.07
C LYS A 82 3.72 -7.03 -3.36
N ALA A 83 2.86 -6.15 -3.88
CA ALA A 83 3.11 -5.45 -5.15
C ALA A 83 4.10 -4.29 -5.01
N HIS A 84 4.06 -3.54 -3.90
CA HIS A 84 4.75 -2.26 -3.74
C HIS A 84 5.74 -2.22 -2.57
N ASN A 85 5.88 -3.31 -1.79
CA ASN A 85 6.64 -3.35 -0.54
C ASN A 85 6.24 -2.21 0.43
N ALA A 86 4.97 -1.82 0.42
CA ALA A 86 4.40 -0.76 1.22
C ALA A 86 3.42 -1.31 2.26
N THR A 87 3.28 -0.62 3.39
CA THR A 87 2.16 -0.87 4.30
C THR A 87 0.89 -0.29 3.73
N ALA A 88 -0.25 -0.91 4.05
CA ALA A 88 -1.56 -0.45 3.64
C ALA A 88 -2.60 -0.63 4.75
N THR A 89 -3.58 0.26 4.78
CA THR A 89 -4.69 0.25 5.74
C THR A 89 -5.96 0.76 5.09
N VAL A 90 -7.08 0.20 5.50
CA VAL A 90 -8.42 0.77 5.28
C VAL A 90 -9.01 1.08 6.66
N PHE A 91 -9.48 2.31 6.80
CA PHE A 91 -10.19 2.78 7.98
C PHE A 91 -11.68 2.95 7.66
N VAL A 92 -12.55 2.71 8.62
CA VAL A 92 -13.95 3.13 8.58
C VAL A 92 -14.16 4.38 9.41
N LYS A 93 -15.03 5.27 8.98
CA LYS A 93 -15.46 6.43 9.78
C LYS A 93 -16.43 5.97 10.86
N ASP A 94 -16.14 6.32 12.14
CA ASP A 94 -16.92 6.01 13.31
C ASP A 94 -17.09 7.29 14.15
N GLY A 95 -18.21 7.97 14.00
CA GLY A 95 -18.37 9.32 14.52
C GLY A 95 -17.34 10.28 13.94
N GLU A 96 -16.52 10.88 14.81
CA GLU A 96 -15.42 11.76 14.42
C GLU A 96 -14.10 11.01 14.23
N GLU A 97 -14.06 9.71 14.50
CA GLU A 97 -12.83 8.93 14.42
C GLU A 97 -12.77 8.09 13.11
N PHE A 98 -11.55 7.70 12.73
CA PHE A 98 -11.29 6.72 11.69
C PHE A 98 -10.64 5.49 12.34
N VAL A 99 -11.35 4.36 12.33
CA VAL A 99 -10.94 3.10 12.97
C VAL A 99 -10.31 2.18 11.94
N ARG A 100 -9.11 1.64 12.20
CA ARG A 100 -8.46 0.64 11.36
C ARG A 100 -9.25 -0.65 11.33
N VAL A 101 -9.80 -0.99 10.18
CA VAL A 101 -10.61 -2.22 10.02
C VAL A 101 -9.89 -3.28 9.20
N SER A 102 -8.95 -2.87 8.33
CA SER A 102 -8.08 -3.76 7.56
C SER A 102 -6.69 -3.13 7.47
N THR A 103 -5.64 -3.87 7.86
CA THR A 103 -4.28 -3.32 7.86
C THR A 103 -3.21 -4.40 7.87
N ASN A 104 -2.06 -4.10 7.29
CA ASN A 104 -0.82 -4.84 7.46
C ASN A 104 0.25 -4.04 8.24
N VAL A 105 -0.11 -2.86 8.78
CA VAL A 105 0.73 -2.14 9.76
C VAL A 105 0.71 -2.93 11.06
N LEU A 106 1.90 -3.18 11.62
CA LEU A 106 2.04 -3.90 12.88
C LEU A 106 2.20 -2.93 14.04
N THR A 107 1.66 -3.31 15.19
CA THR A 107 1.95 -2.67 16.49
C THR A 107 3.36 -3.03 16.95
N PRO A 108 3.92 -2.36 17.99
CA PRO A 108 5.21 -2.74 18.57
C PRO A 108 5.28 -4.21 19.00
N GLU A 109 4.13 -4.82 19.38
CA GLU A 109 4.02 -6.23 19.77
C GLU A 109 3.93 -7.20 18.57
N GLY A 110 4.06 -6.69 17.35
CA GLY A 110 4.04 -7.48 16.12
C GLY A 110 2.65 -7.95 15.66
N LYS A 111 1.57 -7.40 16.23
CA LYS A 111 0.19 -7.69 15.82
C LYS A 111 -0.30 -6.65 14.82
N ARG A 112 -1.25 -7.02 13.95
CA ARG A 112 -1.92 -6.04 13.07
C ARG A 112 -2.64 -5.01 13.93
N GLY A 113 -2.47 -3.72 13.61
CA GLY A 113 -3.02 -2.59 14.36
C GLY A 113 -4.54 -2.40 14.20
N VAL A 114 -5.29 -3.49 14.00
CA VAL A 114 -6.76 -3.47 13.85
C VAL A 114 -7.41 -2.91 15.11
N GLY A 115 -8.43 -2.07 14.96
CA GLY A 115 -9.15 -1.41 16.05
C GLY A 115 -8.50 -0.13 16.57
N THR A 116 -7.25 0.17 16.17
CA THR A 116 -6.61 1.46 16.52
C THR A 116 -7.19 2.60 15.66
N GLN A 117 -7.07 3.82 16.15
CA GLN A 117 -7.59 5.01 15.47
C GLN A 117 -6.50 5.71 14.67
N LEU A 118 -6.89 6.43 13.63
CA LEU A 118 -6.03 7.41 12.96
C LEU A 118 -5.74 8.56 13.95
N ALA A 119 -4.45 8.82 14.18
CA ALA A 119 -4.04 9.92 15.05
C ALA A 119 -4.53 11.27 14.50
N ARG A 120 -4.94 12.18 15.39
CA ARG A 120 -5.39 13.54 15.03
C ARG A 120 -4.22 14.44 14.64
N ASN A 121 -3.72 14.24 13.44
CA ASN A 121 -2.58 14.92 12.85
C ASN A 121 -2.97 15.55 11.48
N LYS A 122 -1.99 16.04 10.73
CA LYS A 122 -2.22 16.67 9.42
C LYS A 122 -2.97 15.76 8.42
N ALA A 123 -2.75 14.42 8.48
CA ALA A 123 -3.49 13.50 7.62
C ALA A 123 -4.96 13.44 8.03
N TYR A 124 -5.25 13.31 9.33
CA TYR A 124 -6.63 13.34 9.85
C TYR A 124 -7.35 14.63 9.44
N GLU A 125 -6.70 15.79 9.60
CA GLU A 125 -7.29 17.09 9.22
C GLU A 125 -7.64 17.17 7.74
N ALA A 126 -6.75 16.69 6.86
CA ALA A 126 -6.96 16.69 5.42
C ALA A 126 -8.11 15.75 5.02
N VAL A 127 -8.07 14.47 5.47
CA VAL A 127 -9.07 13.49 5.05
C VAL A 127 -10.45 13.79 5.64
N SER A 128 -10.52 14.41 6.82
CA SER A 128 -11.80 14.87 7.41
C SER A 128 -12.47 15.97 6.58
N LYS A 129 -11.68 16.75 5.84
CA LYS A 129 -12.16 17.75 4.87
C LYS A 129 -12.37 17.17 3.46
N GLY A 130 -12.21 15.86 3.29
CA GLY A 130 -12.36 15.18 1.99
C GLY A 130 -11.18 15.40 1.04
N GLN A 131 -10.01 15.78 1.56
CA GLN A 131 -8.77 16.04 0.82
C GLN A 131 -7.75 14.91 1.01
N GLN A 132 -6.97 14.62 -0.02
CA GLN A 132 -5.82 13.74 0.07
C GLN A 132 -4.70 14.38 0.90
N PHE A 133 -4.00 13.57 1.67
CA PHE A 133 -2.73 13.94 2.30
C PHE A 133 -1.62 13.02 1.80
N CYS A 134 -0.46 13.58 1.42
CA CYS A 134 0.76 12.81 1.22
C CYS A 134 1.92 13.54 1.89
N GLY A 135 2.77 12.80 2.60
CA GLY A 135 3.94 13.33 3.30
C GLY A 135 4.44 12.43 4.42
N GLU A 136 5.46 12.92 5.12
CA GLU A 136 6.05 12.21 6.24
C GLU A 136 5.16 12.27 7.47
N ILE A 137 4.98 11.11 8.11
CA ILE A 137 4.09 10.97 9.26
C ILE A 137 4.51 9.79 10.15
N ASP A 138 4.28 9.94 11.47
CA ASP A 138 4.39 8.83 12.41
C ASP A 138 3.12 7.95 12.37
N VAL A 139 3.32 6.65 12.26
CA VAL A 139 2.25 5.65 12.33
C VAL A 139 2.65 4.59 13.35
N LEU A 140 1.99 4.57 14.48
CA LEU A 140 2.23 3.63 15.58
C LEU A 140 3.71 3.62 16.03
N GLY A 141 4.35 4.80 16.14
CA GLY A 141 5.73 4.96 16.57
C GLY A 141 6.79 4.72 15.50
N THR A 142 6.40 4.63 14.23
CA THR A 142 7.33 4.46 13.10
C THR A 142 7.12 5.56 12.07
N GLN A 143 8.21 6.13 11.54
CA GLN A 143 8.16 7.15 10.49
C GLN A 143 7.93 6.52 9.11
N PHE A 144 6.96 7.08 8.39
CA PHE A 144 6.60 6.66 7.04
C PHE A 144 6.53 7.86 6.09
N ASP A 145 6.90 7.64 4.85
CA ASP A 145 6.41 8.43 3.72
C ASP A 145 5.07 7.82 3.28
N ALA A 146 3.98 8.57 3.46
CA ALA A 146 2.64 8.02 3.43
C ALA A 146 1.66 8.88 2.63
N CYS A 147 0.65 8.22 2.07
CA CYS A 147 -0.52 8.89 1.50
C CYS A 147 -1.81 8.37 2.14
N TYR A 148 -2.78 9.26 2.25
CA TYR A 148 -4.14 8.99 2.75
C TYR A 148 -5.17 9.57 1.80
N ASN A 149 -6.18 8.79 1.41
CA ASN A 149 -7.31 9.24 0.60
C ASN A 149 -8.63 9.04 1.35
N PRO A 150 -9.55 10.03 1.34
CA PRO A 150 -10.89 9.82 1.86
C PRO A 150 -11.67 8.86 0.95
N ILE A 151 -12.31 7.86 1.54
CA ILE A 151 -13.25 6.96 0.88
C ILE A 151 -14.64 7.58 1.01
N LYS A 152 -15.29 7.85 -0.13
CA LYS A 152 -16.64 8.46 -0.18
C LYS A 152 -17.63 7.45 -0.77
N ASP A 153 -18.81 7.37 -0.17
CA ASP A 153 -19.93 6.60 -0.72
C ASP A 153 -20.52 7.27 -1.99
N VAL A 154 -21.50 6.65 -2.59
CA VAL A 154 -22.17 7.14 -3.81
C VAL A 154 -22.85 8.51 -3.62
N GLY A 155 -23.16 8.88 -2.37
CA GLY A 155 -23.69 10.19 -2.01
C GLY A 155 -22.64 11.26 -1.74
N GLY A 156 -21.34 10.91 -1.83
CA GLY A 156 -20.21 11.81 -1.55
C GLY A 156 -19.88 11.95 -0.06
N LYS A 157 -20.54 11.20 0.83
CA LYS A 157 -20.24 11.18 2.26
C LYS A 157 -18.96 10.40 2.52
N ILE A 158 -18.07 10.95 3.37
CA ILE A 158 -16.86 10.24 3.80
C ILE A 158 -17.28 9.08 4.72
N VAL A 159 -17.00 7.85 4.30
CA VAL A 159 -17.28 6.60 5.03
C VAL A 159 -16.03 5.91 5.54
N GLY A 160 -14.85 6.36 5.10
CA GLY A 160 -13.58 5.78 5.51
C GLY A 160 -12.38 6.52 4.94
N VAL A 161 -11.20 5.92 5.10
CA VAL A 161 -9.92 6.40 4.57
C VAL A 161 -9.09 5.22 4.13
N SER A 162 -8.46 5.29 2.95
CA SER A 162 -7.39 4.42 2.52
C SER A 162 -6.03 5.03 2.87
N TYR A 163 -5.05 4.18 3.18
CA TYR A 163 -3.70 4.57 3.55
C TYR A 163 -2.68 3.63 2.93
N ILE A 164 -1.59 4.19 2.49
CA ILE A 164 -0.34 3.48 2.23
C ILE A 164 0.82 4.20 2.90
N GLY A 165 1.88 3.45 3.22
CA GLY A 165 3.11 4.03 3.75
C GLY A 165 4.32 3.17 3.47
N HIS A 166 5.42 3.83 3.15
CA HIS A 166 6.73 3.23 3.03
C HIS A 166 7.57 3.62 4.24
N LYS A 167 8.10 2.63 4.94
CA LYS A 167 8.93 2.87 6.14
C LYS A 167 10.23 3.55 5.71
N LYS A 168 10.62 4.59 6.45
CA LYS A 168 11.88 5.32 6.29
C LYS A 168 13.03 4.63 7.02
#